data_0f56a4f0703fd13d4b68c9ded7c29e08
#
_entry.id   0f56a4f0703fd13d4b68c9ded7c29e08
#
_cell.length_a   1.000
_cell.length_b   1.000
_cell.length_c   1.000
_cell.angle_alpha   90.00
_cell.angle_beta   90.00
_cell.angle_gamma   90.00
#
_symmetry.space_group_name_H-M   'P 1'
#
loop_
_entity.id
_entity.type
_entity.pdbx_description
1 polymer ?
#
loop_
_entity_poly.entity_id
_entity_poly.type
_entity_poly.pdbx_seq_one_letter_code
_entity_poly.pdbx_strand_id
1 'polypeptide(L)'
;MIKRILVIALAISTTLNAQNEVDALRYSTQDNLGTARYSAMGGAFGSLGGEFSALSLNPAGIGMYQFSEFTFTPSFNINSTKSYYNGTNTADYNTRLDISNLGLVFTIPKGDTDWKRINIAIGWNQLASYNRSIRIEGDNSGLTFTDNIVDATNGFTINDLSEGNAYSESVMAWNTYLIDPLFNGDSVVDGQYISNFSNGTKNQFKTINSRGSLNEFVFSVGGSFQEKLYLGATLGIPTLDYTEIANYTEKETSDTTSNLRQLDYSEEFTAYGHGYNLKLGAIYRVSETFKVGGAIHTPTVYTIEEDYYTDMITHFKDSTLDQSMGYEIPFQYNLTTPWKAIVSASTIFNKNILISADYEILDYTKGKLYPDYEFEYGNKAISKIYQKTENIKIGAEMNIKPFILRAGYAKLGSAFANKDFSRENFSYGLGINNGGYYFDIAYVLSQGANEHLLYNEEYIAPTSLVNTNHSLIFTIGFRY
;
A
#
# COMPACT_ATOMS: atom_id res chain seq x y z
N MET A 1 -43.94 14.74 -0.83
CA MET A 1 -43.72 13.36 -1.36
C MET A 1 -42.59 13.25 -2.34
N ILE A 2 -42.09 14.34 -2.97
CA ILE A 2 -41.02 14.31 -4.00
C ILE A 2 -39.58 14.40 -3.42
N LYS A 3 -39.42 14.79 -2.14
CA LYS A 3 -38.10 14.90 -1.48
C LYS A 3 -37.55 13.58 -0.87
N ARG A 4 -38.34 12.54 -0.78
CA ARG A 4 -37.90 11.22 -0.27
C ARG A 4 -37.43 10.24 -1.34
N ILE A 5 -37.72 10.50 -2.62
CA ILE A 5 -37.33 9.63 -3.75
C ILE A 5 -35.89 9.97 -4.22
N LEU A 6 -35.37 11.17 -3.90
CA LEU A 6 -34.02 11.58 -4.33
C LEU A 6 -32.90 11.12 -3.39
N VAL A 7 -33.22 10.59 -2.21
CA VAL A 7 -32.23 10.07 -1.24
C VAL A 7 -31.98 8.57 -1.43
N ILE A 8 -32.94 7.84 -2.00
CA ILE A 8 -32.83 6.38 -2.24
C ILE A 8 -31.97 6.06 -3.48
N ALA A 9 -31.82 6.99 -4.42
CA ALA A 9 -30.97 6.79 -5.58
C ALA A 9 -29.45 7.03 -5.34
N LEU A 10 -29.07 7.51 -4.15
CA LEU A 10 -27.64 7.75 -3.79
C LEU A 10 -27.02 6.61 -2.96
N ALA A 11 -27.80 5.67 -2.47
CA ALA A 11 -27.33 4.56 -1.64
C ALA A 11 -27.06 3.26 -2.41
N ILE A 12 -27.35 3.21 -3.72
CA ILE A 12 -27.30 1.96 -4.51
C ILE A 12 -25.96 1.73 -5.23
N SER A 13 -24.97 2.63 -5.08
CA SER A 13 -23.73 2.54 -5.86
C SER A 13 -22.48 2.14 -5.09
N THR A 14 -22.58 1.54 -3.89
CA THR A 14 -21.41 1.30 -3.04
C THR A 14 -20.89 -0.14 -2.98
N THR A 15 -21.47 -1.11 -3.67
CA THR A 15 -21.09 -2.52 -3.53
C THR A 15 -20.48 -3.18 -4.78
N LEU A 16 -20.26 -2.45 -5.86
CA LEU A 16 -19.65 -3.02 -7.11
C LEU A 16 -18.39 -2.33 -7.57
N ASN A 17 -17.65 -1.64 -6.69
CA ASN A 17 -16.38 -1.04 -7.07
C ASN A 17 -15.24 -1.71 -6.29
N ALA A 18 -14.74 -2.84 -6.79
CA ALA A 18 -13.44 -3.38 -6.40
C ALA A 18 -12.35 -2.32 -6.65
N GLN A 19 -12.53 -1.44 -7.66
CA GLN A 19 -11.64 -0.33 -8.04
C GLN A 19 -12.13 0.97 -7.40
N ASN A 20 -11.52 1.37 -6.31
CA ASN A 20 -11.94 2.55 -5.58
C ASN A 20 -10.75 3.44 -5.19
N GLU A 21 -11.03 4.46 -4.38
CA GLU A 21 -10.02 5.36 -3.84
C GLU A 21 -8.92 4.62 -3.05
N VAL A 22 -9.22 3.46 -2.44
CA VAL A 22 -8.25 2.68 -1.66
C VAL A 22 -7.10 2.19 -2.55
N ASP A 23 -7.39 1.72 -3.76
CA ASP A 23 -6.39 1.27 -4.72
C ASP A 23 -5.56 2.42 -5.26
N ALA A 24 -6.20 3.57 -5.52
CA ALA A 24 -5.48 4.78 -5.90
C ALA A 24 -4.47 5.22 -4.83
N LEU A 25 -4.79 5.10 -3.54
CA LEU A 25 -3.86 5.38 -2.45
C LEU A 25 -2.80 4.27 -2.32
N ARG A 26 -3.21 2.99 -2.33
CA ARG A 26 -2.31 1.83 -2.19
C ARG A 26 -1.18 1.88 -3.19
N TYR A 27 -1.47 2.12 -4.47
CA TYR A 27 -0.48 2.14 -5.55
C TYR A 27 0.28 3.47 -5.68
N SER A 28 -0.15 4.52 -4.97
CA SER A 28 0.56 5.81 -4.86
C SER A 28 1.51 5.89 -3.66
N THR A 29 1.31 5.02 -2.66
CA THR A 29 2.10 5.04 -1.42
C THR A 29 3.43 4.31 -1.61
N GLN A 30 4.51 4.89 -1.07
CA GLN A 30 5.85 4.32 -1.10
C GLN A 30 6.41 4.17 0.32
N ASP A 31 7.18 3.11 0.52
CA ASP A 31 7.94 2.86 1.75
C ASP A 31 9.37 3.42 1.60
N ASN A 32 10.09 3.57 2.73
CA ASN A 32 11.50 3.95 2.71
C ASN A 32 12.39 2.69 2.57
N LEU A 33 12.10 1.86 1.56
CA LEU A 33 12.83 0.64 1.24
C LEU A 33 14.00 0.94 0.29
N GLY A 34 15.03 0.11 0.33
CA GLY A 34 16.20 0.23 -0.52
C GLY A 34 17.42 -0.44 0.09
N THR A 35 18.62 0.06 -0.24
CA THR A 35 19.86 -0.44 0.36
C THR A 35 19.88 -0.21 1.87
N ALA A 36 20.70 -1.00 2.59
CA ALA A 36 20.82 -0.90 4.04
C ALA A 36 21.29 0.51 4.46
N ARG A 37 22.19 1.15 3.72
CA ARG A 37 22.64 2.52 3.99
C ARG A 37 21.47 3.52 3.87
N TYR A 38 20.71 3.45 2.78
CA TYR A 38 19.54 4.31 2.54
C TYR A 38 18.50 4.16 3.64
N SER A 39 18.12 2.93 3.93
CA SER A 39 17.10 2.62 4.93
C SER A 39 17.53 2.98 6.36
N ALA A 40 18.82 2.75 6.73
CA ALA A 40 19.37 3.09 8.04
C ALA A 40 19.37 4.59 8.33
N MET A 41 19.37 5.43 7.30
CA MET A 41 19.29 6.88 7.42
C MET A 41 17.87 7.42 7.23
N GLY A 42 16.84 6.58 7.43
CA GLY A 42 15.43 6.98 7.27
C GLY A 42 15.06 7.40 5.85
N GLY A 43 15.89 7.08 4.85
CA GLY A 43 15.69 7.51 3.46
C GLY A 43 16.02 8.99 3.20
N ALA A 44 16.73 9.69 4.10
CA ALA A 44 17.10 11.11 3.97
C ALA A 44 18.31 11.31 3.04
N PHE A 45 18.12 11.13 1.73
CA PHE A 45 19.18 11.12 0.72
C PHE A 45 19.02 12.18 -0.38
N GLY A 46 18.06 13.07 -0.28
CA GLY A 46 17.76 14.04 -1.33
C GLY A 46 18.91 15.01 -1.67
N SER A 47 19.89 15.23 -0.76
CA SER A 47 21.08 16.05 -1.00
C SER A 47 22.41 15.28 -0.84
N LEU A 48 22.36 13.95 -0.56
CA LEU A 48 23.57 13.18 -0.30
C LEU A 48 24.17 12.55 -1.55
N GLY A 49 23.40 11.77 -2.30
CA GLY A 49 23.88 11.06 -3.48
C GLY A 49 24.89 9.94 -3.21
N GLY A 50 25.40 9.32 -4.30
CA GLY A 50 26.31 8.18 -4.21
C GLY A 50 25.70 6.96 -3.54
N GLU A 51 24.42 6.73 -3.83
CA GLU A 51 23.59 5.68 -3.26
C GLU A 51 22.53 5.26 -4.30
N PHE A 52 22.43 3.95 -4.62
CA PHE A 52 21.60 3.52 -5.74
C PHE A 52 20.10 3.77 -5.47
N SER A 53 19.62 3.44 -4.29
CA SER A 53 18.20 3.62 -3.95
C SER A 53 17.78 5.10 -3.97
N ALA A 54 18.73 6.02 -3.74
CA ALA A 54 18.47 7.46 -3.83
C ALA A 54 18.16 7.94 -5.26
N LEU A 55 18.44 7.14 -6.31
CA LEU A 55 18.08 7.47 -7.69
C LEU A 55 16.56 7.48 -7.91
N SER A 56 15.81 6.73 -7.12
CA SER A 56 14.34 6.81 -7.06
C SER A 56 13.81 7.98 -6.22
N LEU A 57 14.69 8.71 -5.50
CA LEU A 57 14.35 9.87 -4.68
C LEU A 57 14.83 11.18 -5.33
N ASN A 58 16.14 11.33 -5.53
CA ASN A 58 16.77 12.46 -6.22
C ASN A 58 17.83 11.95 -7.23
N PRO A 59 17.49 11.93 -8.53
CA PRO A 59 18.40 11.45 -9.57
C PRO A 59 19.75 12.16 -9.63
N ALA A 60 19.85 13.41 -9.15
CA ALA A 60 21.13 14.13 -9.13
C ALA A 60 22.21 13.42 -8.31
N GLY A 61 21.80 12.56 -7.37
CA GLY A 61 22.69 11.71 -6.58
C GLY A 61 23.60 10.81 -7.42
N ILE A 62 23.20 10.48 -8.65
CA ILE A 62 24.05 9.69 -9.58
C ILE A 62 25.34 10.44 -9.92
N GLY A 63 25.32 11.77 -10.04
CA GLY A 63 26.50 12.59 -10.36
C GLY A 63 27.59 12.54 -9.28
N MET A 64 27.30 12.01 -8.10
CA MET A 64 28.28 11.89 -6.99
C MET A 64 29.07 10.59 -7.00
N TYR A 65 28.73 9.61 -7.84
CA TYR A 65 29.52 8.40 -7.98
C TYR A 65 30.89 8.72 -8.60
N GLN A 66 31.94 8.19 -7.98
CA GLN A 66 33.33 8.36 -8.41
C GLN A 66 33.85 7.09 -9.09
N PHE A 67 33.26 5.96 -8.84
CA PHE A 67 33.58 4.63 -9.33
C PHE A 67 32.34 3.98 -9.89
N SER A 68 32.49 3.05 -10.80
CA SER A 68 31.42 2.14 -11.17
C SER A 68 31.12 1.25 -9.98
N GLU A 69 29.85 0.89 -9.80
CA GLU A 69 29.41 0.18 -8.60
C GLU A 69 28.33 -0.85 -8.96
N PHE A 70 28.41 -2.00 -8.32
CA PHE A 70 27.34 -2.99 -8.26
C PHE A 70 26.81 -3.08 -6.84
N THR A 71 25.49 -3.14 -6.67
CA THR A 71 24.81 -3.32 -5.37
C THR A 71 23.80 -4.44 -5.41
N PHE A 72 23.73 -5.21 -4.33
CA PHE A 72 22.71 -6.23 -4.10
C PHE A 72 22.23 -6.17 -2.66
N THR A 73 20.92 -6.14 -2.46
CA THR A 73 20.30 -5.94 -1.15
C THR A 73 19.14 -6.90 -0.89
N PRO A 74 19.35 -8.03 -0.22
CA PRO A 74 18.29 -8.82 0.38
C PRO A 74 17.78 -8.17 1.67
N SER A 75 16.49 -8.40 1.99
CA SER A 75 15.86 -7.96 3.22
C SER A 75 14.95 -9.04 3.81
N PHE A 76 14.88 -9.08 5.14
CA PHE A 76 13.98 -9.94 5.89
C PHE A 76 12.99 -9.07 6.66
N ASN A 77 11.69 -9.28 6.40
CA ASN A 77 10.61 -8.46 6.91
C ASN A 77 9.68 -9.29 7.80
N ILE A 78 9.30 -8.74 8.96
CA ILE A 78 8.29 -9.28 9.86
C ILE A 78 7.23 -8.22 10.05
N ASN A 79 6.04 -8.44 9.50
CA ASN A 79 4.89 -7.57 9.65
C ASN A 79 3.96 -8.15 10.72
N SER A 80 3.56 -7.35 11.69
CA SER A 80 2.58 -7.71 12.72
C SER A 80 1.44 -6.71 12.72
N THR A 81 0.20 -7.21 12.76
CA THR A 81 -1.00 -6.39 12.89
C THR A 81 -1.77 -6.81 14.14
N LYS A 82 -2.06 -5.84 15.01
CA LYS A 82 -2.97 -6.01 16.15
C LYS A 82 -4.31 -5.39 15.79
N SER A 83 -5.40 -6.10 16.06
CA SER A 83 -6.78 -5.68 15.77
C SER A 83 -7.57 -5.54 17.06
N TYR A 84 -8.40 -4.51 17.15
CA TYR A 84 -9.25 -4.19 18.30
C TYR A 84 -10.69 -4.11 17.82
N TYR A 85 -11.48 -5.17 18.07
CA TYR A 85 -12.84 -5.31 17.61
C TYR A 85 -13.78 -5.78 18.72
N ASN A 86 -14.86 -5.05 19.00
CA ASN A 86 -15.90 -5.38 19.98
C ASN A 86 -15.36 -5.90 21.33
N GLY A 87 -14.30 -5.24 21.85
CA GLY A 87 -13.67 -5.61 23.12
C GLY A 87 -12.69 -6.79 23.03
N THR A 88 -12.52 -7.41 21.87
CA THR A 88 -11.56 -8.48 21.63
C THR A 88 -10.31 -7.95 20.97
N ASN A 89 -9.14 -8.44 21.39
CA ASN A 89 -7.85 -8.10 20.82
C ASN A 89 -7.27 -9.35 20.17
N THR A 90 -6.92 -9.23 18.87
CA THR A 90 -6.24 -10.29 18.13
C THR A 90 -4.95 -9.76 17.54
N ALA A 91 -4.03 -10.65 17.19
CA ALA A 91 -2.80 -10.30 16.49
C ALA A 91 -2.46 -11.38 15.48
N ASP A 92 -1.91 -10.95 14.36
CA ASP A 92 -1.35 -11.83 13.35
C ASP A 92 -0.04 -11.29 12.83
N TYR A 93 0.79 -12.14 12.21
CA TYR A 93 2.08 -11.74 11.68
C TYR A 93 2.41 -12.50 10.38
N ASN A 94 3.20 -11.84 9.56
CA ASN A 94 3.71 -12.39 8.30
C ASN A 94 5.21 -12.15 8.23
N THR A 95 5.95 -13.14 7.73
CA THR A 95 7.40 -13.07 7.52
C THR A 95 7.73 -13.28 6.06
N ARG A 96 8.66 -12.47 5.52
CA ARG A 96 9.07 -12.57 4.12
C ARG A 96 10.53 -12.21 3.92
N LEU A 97 11.16 -12.91 2.98
CA LEU A 97 12.44 -12.57 2.40
C LEU A 97 12.19 -11.89 1.05
N ASP A 98 12.71 -10.68 0.89
CA ASP A 98 12.59 -9.87 -0.33
C ASP A 98 13.97 -9.45 -0.85
N ILE A 99 14.03 -9.02 -2.10
CA ILE A 99 15.16 -8.31 -2.65
C ILE A 99 14.76 -6.83 -2.72
N SER A 100 15.39 -5.96 -1.92
CA SER A 100 15.03 -4.54 -1.85
C SER A 100 15.73 -3.69 -2.92
N ASN A 101 16.90 -4.15 -3.41
CA ASN A 101 17.64 -3.43 -4.44
C ASN A 101 18.59 -4.35 -5.22
N LEU A 102 18.72 -4.07 -6.51
CA LEU A 102 19.77 -4.57 -7.39
C LEU A 102 20.19 -3.44 -8.33
N GLY A 103 21.46 -3.03 -8.31
CA GLY A 103 21.90 -1.84 -9.03
C GLY A 103 23.26 -1.96 -9.68
N LEU A 104 23.39 -1.32 -10.84
CA LEU A 104 24.63 -1.12 -11.59
C LEU A 104 24.80 0.36 -11.92
N VAL A 105 25.96 0.91 -11.60
CA VAL A 105 26.33 2.28 -11.94
C VAL A 105 27.62 2.24 -12.76
N PHE A 106 27.65 2.95 -13.87
CA PHE A 106 28.80 3.13 -14.74
C PHE A 106 29.27 4.57 -14.66
N THR A 107 30.51 4.79 -14.23
CA THR A 107 31.10 6.11 -14.09
C THR A 107 32.05 6.37 -15.27
N ILE A 108 31.83 7.48 -15.99
CA ILE A 108 32.59 7.91 -17.17
C ILE A 108 33.29 9.23 -16.84
N PRO A 109 34.58 9.22 -16.50
CA PRO A 109 35.35 10.43 -16.28
C PRO A 109 35.44 11.26 -17.57
N LYS A 110 35.38 12.60 -17.44
CA LYS A 110 35.45 13.53 -18.59
C LYS A 110 36.72 14.37 -18.62
N GLY A 111 37.71 14.08 -17.74
CA GLY A 111 38.99 14.77 -17.70
C GLY A 111 38.89 16.24 -17.30
N ASP A 112 39.63 17.12 -17.96
CA ASP A 112 39.78 18.53 -17.61
C ASP A 112 38.65 19.44 -18.15
N THR A 113 37.46 18.91 -18.36
CA THR A 113 36.27 19.69 -18.72
C THR A 113 35.51 20.15 -17.48
N ASP A 114 34.58 21.10 -17.62
CA ASP A 114 33.70 21.53 -16.55
C ASP A 114 32.80 20.39 -16.04
N TRP A 115 32.38 19.51 -16.92
CA TRP A 115 31.76 18.25 -16.57
C TRP A 115 32.82 17.24 -16.15
N LYS A 116 32.95 17.00 -14.85
CA LYS A 116 33.95 16.09 -14.32
C LYS A 116 33.64 14.62 -14.55
N ARG A 117 32.35 14.27 -14.48
CA ARG A 117 31.84 12.89 -14.68
C ARG A 117 30.47 12.92 -15.31
N ILE A 118 30.17 11.90 -16.11
CA ILE A 118 28.84 11.51 -16.53
C ILE A 118 28.65 10.07 -16.06
N ASN A 119 27.56 9.82 -15.38
CA ASN A 119 27.24 8.51 -14.83
C ASN A 119 25.91 8.02 -15.43
N ILE A 120 25.84 6.71 -15.65
CA ILE A 120 24.64 6.02 -16.11
C ILE A 120 24.37 4.90 -15.11
N ALA A 121 23.11 4.70 -14.75
CA ALA A 121 22.71 3.61 -13.87
C ALA A 121 21.50 2.87 -14.43
N ILE A 122 21.49 1.57 -14.17
CA ILE A 122 20.37 0.68 -14.42
C ILE A 122 20.19 -0.23 -13.22
N GLY A 123 18.96 -0.51 -12.85
CA GLY A 123 18.69 -1.44 -11.77
C GLY A 123 17.23 -1.45 -11.35
N TRP A 124 17.01 -2.00 -10.18
CA TRP A 124 15.69 -2.27 -9.65
C TRP A 124 15.65 -1.91 -8.16
N ASN A 125 14.61 -1.20 -7.75
CA ASN A 125 14.31 -0.83 -6.38
C ASN A 125 12.91 -1.31 -6.00
N GLN A 126 12.76 -1.89 -4.82
CA GLN A 126 11.46 -2.10 -4.21
C GLN A 126 10.97 -0.77 -3.61
N LEU A 127 9.79 -0.31 -4.03
CA LEU A 127 9.19 0.94 -3.55
C LEU A 127 8.21 0.72 -2.40
N ALA A 128 7.47 -0.40 -2.39
CA ALA A 128 6.57 -0.77 -1.31
C ALA A 128 6.44 -2.31 -1.20
N SER A 129 6.09 -2.78 -0.01
CA SER A 129 5.74 -4.18 0.25
C SER A 129 4.30 -4.27 0.75
N TYR A 130 3.50 -5.13 0.11
CA TYR A 130 2.09 -5.35 0.45
C TYR A 130 1.86 -6.57 1.33
N ASN A 131 2.94 -7.20 1.81
CA ASN A 131 2.85 -8.40 2.63
C ASN A 131 2.29 -8.08 4.01
N ARG A 132 1.10 -8.59 4.30
CA ARG A 132 0.39 -8.33 5.54
C ARG A 132 -0.56 -9.48 5.88
N SER A 133 -0.70 -9.78 7.18
CA SER A 133 -1.73 -10.66 7.72
C SER A 133 -2.51 -9.90 8.78
N ILE A 134 -3.84 -10.01 8.71
CA ILE A 134 -4.76 -9.39 9.66
C ILE A 134 -5.71 -10.49 10.14
N ARG A 135 -5.95 -10.51 11.46
CA ARG A 135 -6.96 -11.34 12.09
C ARG A 135 -7.86 -10.45 12.93
N ILE A 136 -9.17 -10.52 12.68
CA ILE A 136 -10.20 -9.81 13.43
C ILE A 136 -11.17 -10.86 13.95
N GLU A 137 -11.52 -10.80 15.24
CA GLU A 137 -12.45 -11.72 15.87
C GLU A 137 -13.19 -11.03 16.99
N GLY A 138 -14.49 -11.27 17.10
CA GLY A 138 -15.30 -10.74 18.18
C GLY A 138 -16.77 -11.12 18.06
N ASP A 139 -17.48 -10.99 19.16
CA ASP A 139 -18.92 -11.21 19.18
C ASP A 139 -19.66 -9.93 18.80
N ASN A 140 -20.71 -10.07 17.99
CA ASN A 140 -21.60 -9.00 17.58
C ASN A 140 -23.05 -9.41 17.79
N SER A 141 -23.83 -8.59 18.51
CA SER A 141 -25.27 -8.76 18.75
C SER A 141 -26.13 -7.73 18.00
N GLY A 142 -25.49 -6.91 17.17
CA GLY A 142 -26.13 -5.94 16.28
C GLY A 142 -26.46 -6.51 14.90
N LEU A 143 -26.53 -5.61 13.93
CA LEU A 143 -26.71 -5.97 12.53
C LEU A 143 -25.49 -6.75 12.03
N THR A 144 -25.72 -7.68 11.11
CA THR A 144 -24.76 -8.66 10.64
C THR A 144 -24.42 -8.44 9.17
N PHE A 145 -23.43 -9.17 8.66
CA PHE A 145 -23.12 -9.18 7.23
C PHE A 145 -24.31 -9.65 6.38
N THR A 146 -25.11 -10.62 6.91
CA THR A 146 -26.30 -11.08 6.22
C THR A 146 -27.38 -10.00 6.13
N ASP A 147 -27.53 -9.14 7.16
CA ASP A 147 -28.47 -8.00 7.10
C ASP A 147 -28.07 -7.01 6.01
N ASN A 148 -26.77 -6.75 5.86
CA ASN A 148 -26.24 -5.93 4.76
C ASN A 148 -26.59 -6.53 3.37
N ILE A 149 -26.47 -7.86 3.22
CA ILE A 149 -26.85 -8.55 1.98
C ILE A 149 -28.37 -8.47 1.75
N VAL A 150 -29.20 -8.67 2.78
CA VAL A 150 -30.67 -8.54 2.70
C VAL A 150 -31.06 -7.15 2.18
N ASP A 151 -30.50 -6.09 2.76
CA ASP A 151 -30.79 -4.73 2.34
C ASP A 151 -30.34 -4.43 0.90
N ALA A 152 -29.19 -4.96 0.49
CA ALA A 152 -28.71 -4.85 -0.88
C ALA A 152 -29.56 -5.67 -1.87
N THR A 153 -30.19 -6.76 -1.41
CA THR A 153 -31.02 -7.64 -2.23
C THR A 153 -32.45 -7.11 -2.40
N ASN A 154 -32.95 -6.35 -1.41
CA ASN A 154 -34.29 -5.79 -1.47
C ASN A 154 -34.49 -4.88 -2.70
N GLY A 155 -35.53 -5.19 -3.48
CA GLY A 155 -35.84 -4.52 -4.74
C GLY A 155 -35.59 -5.37 -5.98
N PHE A 156 -34.74 -6.41 -5.91
CA PHE A 156 -34.61 -7.41 -6.97
C PHE A 156 -35.72 -8.44 -6.84
N THR A 157 -36.29 -8.88 -7.96
CA THR A 157 -37.30 -9.96 -7.96
C THR A 157 -36.63 -11.33 -7.76
N ILE A 158 -37.41 -12.34 -7.37
CA ILE A 158 -36.91 -13.73 -7.31
C ILE A 158 -36.39 -14.18 -8.67
N ASN A 159 -36.99 -13.70 -9.75
CA ASN A 159 -36.52 -14.02 -11.11
C ASN A 159 -35.13 -13.41 -11.38
N ASP A 160 -34.88 -12.16 -10.93
CA ASP A 160 -33.56 -11.53 -11.08
C ASP A 160 -32.47 -12.32 -10.37
N LEU A 161 -32.74 -12.79 -9.12
CA LEU A 161 -31.80 -13.62 -8.37
C LEU A 161 -31.54 -14.98 -9.06
N SER A 162 -32.60 -15.61 -9.53
CA SER A 162 -32.52 -16.94 -10.15
C SER A 162 -31.82 -16.92 -11.51
N GLU A 163 -31.90 -15.79 -12.25
CA GLU A 163 -31.26 -15.58 -13.53
C GLU A 163 -29.84 -14.95 -13.40
N GLY A 164 -29.44 -14.56 -12.20
CA GLY A 164 -28.15 -13.90 -11.97
C GLY A 164 -28.11 -12.41 -12.37
N ASN A 165 -29.27 -11.76 -12.44
CA ASN A 165 -29.42 -10.34 -12.81
C ASN A 165 -29.37 -9.38 -11.63
N ALA A 166 -28.86 -9.84 -10.48
CA ALA A 166 -28.66 -9.05 -9.26
C ALA A 166 -27.18 -8.98 -8.86
N TYR A 167 -26.87 -8.34 -7.77
CA TYR A 167 -25.50 -8.33 -7.22
C TYR A 167 -25.02 -9.75 -6.93
N SER A 168 -23.71 -10.01 -7.13
CA SER A 168 -23.12 -11.34 -6.95
C SER A 168 -23.38 -11.91 -5.55
N GLU A 169 -23.21 -11.10 -4.52
CA GLU A 169 -23.47 -11.49 -3.12
C GLU A 169 -24.96 -11.83 -2.91
N SER A 170 -25.88 -11.09 -3.54
CA SER A 170 -27.32 -11.36 -3.48
C SER A 170 -27.68 -12.68 -4.14
N VAL A 171 -27.10 -12.95 -5.30
CA VAL A 171 -27.30 -14.22 -6.05
C VAL A 171 -26.73 -15.40 -5.26
N MET A 172 -25.51 -15.24 -4.70
CA MET A 172 -24.90 -16.27 -3.84
C MET A 172 -25.73 -16.53 -2.59
N ALA A 173 -26.19 -15.47 -1.90
CA ALA A 173 -27.02 -15.58 -0.71
C ALA A 173 -28.35 -16.30 -0.97
N TRP A 174 -28.97 -16.04 -2.14
CA TRP A 174 -30.16 -16.74 -2.59
C TRP A 174 -29.88 -18.24 -2.85
N ASN A 175 -28.83 -18.53 -3.62
CA ASN A 175 -28.49 -19.90 -3.99
C ASN A 175 -28.01 -20.76 -2.81
N THR A 176 -27.45 -20.15 -1.77
CA THR A 176 -26.99 -20.83 -0.56
C THR A 176 -28.02 -20.85 0.56
N TYR A 177 -29.24 -20.38 0.30
CA TYR A 177 -30.28 -20.22 1.31
C TYR A 177 -29.85 -19.41 2.54
N LEU A 178 -28.97 -18.45 2.37
CA LEU A 178 -28.63 -17.47 3.41
C LEU A 178 -29.78 -16.52 3.67
N ILE A 179 -30.53 -16.23 2.61
CA ILE A 179 -31.75 -15.38 2.63
C ILE A 179 -32.92 -16.14 2.04
N ASP A 180 -34.12 -15.83 2.55
CA ASP A 180 -35.42 -16.31 2.04
C ASP A 180 -36.29 -15.12 1.66
N PRO A 181 -37.32 -15.33 0.77
CA PRO A 181 -38.28 -14.28 0.46
C PRO A 181 -39.16 -14.00 1.70
N LEU A 182 -39.58 -12.75 1.87
CA LEU A 182 -40.51 -12.38 2.90
C LEU A 182 -41.93 -12.91 2.55
N PHE A 183 -42.60 -13.53 3.52
CA PHE A 183 -43.98 -13.98 3.38
C PHE A 183 -44.93 -13.06 4.10
N ASN A 184 -46.11 -12.76 3.48
CA ASN A 184 -47.24 -12.13 4.11
C ASN A 184 -48.43 -13.12 4.04
N GLY A 185 -48.64 -13.88 5.13
CA GLY A 185 -49.50 -15.06 5.13
C GLY A 185 -48.90 -16.14 4.22
N ASP A 186 -49.69 -16.67 3.29
CA ASP A 186 -49.28 -17.70 2.33
C ASP A 186 -48.65 -17.10 1.02
N SER A 187 -48.55 -15.78 0.92
CA SER A 187 -48.11 -15.09 -0.29
C SER A 187 -46.69 -14.56 -0.11
N VAL A 188 -45.83 -14.83 -1.11
CA VAL A 188 -44.51 -14.23 -1.21
C VAL A 188 -44.63 -12.75 -1.52
N VAL A 189 -43.87 -11.92 -0.80
CA VAL A 189 -43.69 -10.50 -1.13
C VAL A 189 -42.45 -10.38 -2.04
N ASP A 190 -42.69 -10.36 -3.33
CA ASP A 190 -41.60 -10.29 -4.31
C ASP A 190 -40.75 -9.03 -4.12
N GLY A 191 -39.45 -9.18 -4.19
CA GLY A 191 -38.49 -8.09 -3.97
C GLY A 191 -38.26 -7.72 -2.50
N GLN A 192 -38.70 -8.56 -1.55
CA GLN A 192 -38.38 -8.41 -0.11
C GLN A 192 -37.87 -9.72 0.47
N TYR A 193 -36.78 -9.63 1.23
CA TYR A 193 -36.06 -10.78 1.75
C TYR A 193 -35.84 -10.67 3.26
N ILE A 194 -35.56 -11.81 3.86
CA ILE A 194 -35.20 -11.94 5.29
C ILE A 194 -33.98 -12.82 5.44
N SER A 195 -33.20 -12.56 6.48
CA SER A 195 -32.07 -13.40 6.88
C SER A 195 -32.53 -14.71 7.49
N ASN A 196 -31.82 -15.80 7.16
CA ASN A 196 -32.00 -17.10 7.81
C ASN A 196 -31.18 -17.26 9.11
N PHE A 197 -30.33 -16.29 9.45
CA PHE A 197 -29.79 -16.21 10.80
C PHE A 197 -30.84 -15.76 11.81
N SER A 198 -30.76 -16.29 13.04
CA SER A 198 -31.56 -15.83 14.16
C SER A 198 -31.15 -14.40 14.59
N ASN A 199 -32.06 -13.72 15.31
CA ASN A 199 -31.76 -12.44 15.96
C ASN A 199 -30.96 -12.64 17.25
N GLY A 200 -29.70 -13.05 17.15
CA GLY A 200 -28.87 -13.34 18.31
C GLY A 200 -27.40 -12.93 18.11
N THR A 201 -26.60 -13.18 19.14
CA THR A 201 -25.16 -12.90 19.05
C THR A 201 -24.48 -13.85 18.07
N LYS A 202 -23.69 -13.30 17.19
CA LYS A 202 -22.83 -14.01 16.25
C LYS A 202 -21.36 -13.80 16.62
N ASN A 203 -20.56 -14.84 16.53
CA ASN A 203 -19.13 -14.69 16.50
C ASN A 203 -18.72 -14.36 15.05
N GLN A 204 -18.04 -13.24 14.89
CA GLN A 204 -17.53 -12.76 13.61
C GLN A 204 -16.02 -12.93 13.59
N PHE A 205 -15.51 -13.53 12.53
CA PHE A 205 -14.11 -13.80 12.34
C PHE A 205 -13.70 -13.44 10.90
N LYS A 206 -12.68 -12.59 10.74
CA LYS A 206 -12.13 -12.23 9.43
C LYS A 206 -10.63 -12.37 9.44
N THR A 207 -10.09 -13.05 8.42
CA THR A 207 -8.66 -13.05 8.12
C THR A 207 -8.43 -12.38 6.77
N ILE A 208 -7.38 -11.57 6.69
CA ILE A 208 -6.97 -10.92 5.44
C ILE A 208 -5.48 -11.19 5.27
N ASN A 209 -5.12 -11.84 4.17
CA ASN A 209 -3.75 -12.13 3.81
C ASN A 209 -3.41 -11.42 2.50
N SER A 210 -2.61 -10.36 2.59
CA SER A 210 -2.14 -9.63 1.42
C SER A 210 -0.69 -9.99 1.14
N ARG A 211 -0.33 -10.03 -0.15
CA ARG A 211 1.03 -10.28 -0.64
C ARG A 211 1.29 -9.47 -1.91
N GLY A 212 2.57 -9.27 -2.19
CA GLY A 212 3.02 -8.58 -3.40
C GLY A 212 3.89 -7.38 -3.10
N SER A 213 4.20 -6.61 -4.10
CA SER A 213 5.10 -5.46 -4.00
C SER A 213 4.92 -4.47 -5.15
N LEU A 214 5.32 -3.23 -4.88
CA LEU A 214 5.55 -2.22 -5.89
C LEU A 214 7.06 -2.10 -6.09
N ASN A 215 7.53 -2.38 -7.30
CA ASN A 215 8.93 -2.35 -7.67
C ASN A 215 9.13 -1.33 -8.80
N GLU A 216 10.36 -0.83 -8.97
CA GLU A 216 10.68 0.11 -10.03
C GLU A 216 11.99 -0.26 -10.72
N PHE A 217 11.91 -0.53 -12.02
CA PHE A 217 13.12 -0.48 -12.85
C PHE A 217 13.51 0.96 -13.10
N VAL A 218 14.78 1.29 -12.88
CA VAL A 218 15.32 2.63 -13.01
C VAL A 218 16.39 2.68 -14.10
N PHE A 219 16.26 3.68 -14.97
CA PHE A 219 17.31 4.08 -15.93
C PHE A 219 17.66 5.53 -15.62
N SER A 220 18.86 5.73 -15.10
CA SER A 220 19.28 7.05 -14.63
C SER A 220 20.50 7.54 -15.41
N VAL A 221 20.52 8.84 -15.68
CA VAL A 221 21.68 9.54 -16.24
C VAL A 221 21.88 10.85 -15.47
N GLY A 222 23.12 11.20 -15.26
CA GLY A 222 23.44 12.49 -14.65
C GLY A 222 24.93 12.72 -14.57
N GLY A 223 25.32 13.83 -13.99
CA GLY A 223 26.71 14.20 -13.96
C GLY A 223 27.07 15.25 -12.93
N SER A 224 28.36 15.48 -12.80
CA SER A 224 28.96 16.45 -11.90
C SER A 224 29.57 17.59 -12.72
N PHE A 225 29.05 18.80 -12.55
CA PHE A 225 29.57 20.04 -13.13
C PHE A 225 30.41 20.77 -12.08
N GLN A 226 31.71 20.95 -12.37
CA GLN A 226 32.73 21.59 -11.50
C GLN A 226 32.76 21.01 -10.06
N GLU A 227 32.25 19.79 -9.84
CA GLU A 227 32.08 19.19 -8.52
C GLU A 227 31.24 20.02 -7.53
N LYS A 228 30.48 20.97 -8.04
CA LYS A 228 29.60 21.85 -7.28
C LYS A 228 28.12 21.62 -7.58
N LEU A 229 27.79 21.46 -8.86
CA LEU A 229 26.42 21.20 -9.29
C LEU A 229 26.32 19.77 -9.83
N TYR A 230 25.36 19.02 -9.29
CA TYR A 230 25.03 17.68 -9.74
C TYR A 230 23.61 17.70 -10.29
N LEU A 231 23.45 17.19 -11.50
CA LEU A 231 22.17 17.09 -12.18
C LEU A 231 21.91 15.64 -12.57
N GLY A 232 20.65 15.26 -12.55
CA GLY A 232 20.26 13.91 -12.95
C GLY A 232 18.80 13.80 -13.35
N ALA A 233 18.55 12.77 -14.16
CA ALA A 233 17.22 12.37 -14.58
C ALA A 233 17.11 10.84 -14.46
N THR A 234 15.93 10.36 -14.04
CA THR A 234 15.58 8.93 -13.96
C THR A 234 14.27 8.71 -14.70
N LEU A 235 14.28 7.77 -15.64
CA LEU A 235 13.07 7.13 -16.15
C LEU A 235 12.77 5.95 -15.22
N GLY A 236 11.64 6.00 -14.53
CA GLY A 236 11.12 4.93 -13.70
C GLY A 236 10.07 4.11 -14.46
N ILE A 237 10.17 2.80 -14.37
CA ILE A 237 9.19 1.85 -14.90
C ILE A 237 8.72 0.99 -13.72
N PRO A 238 7.74 1.48 -12.93
CA PRO A 238 7.21 0.70 -11.82
C PRO A 238 6.35 -0.46 -12.32
N THR A 239 6.43 -1.57 -11.59
CA THR A 239 5.63 -2.78 -11.76
C THR A 239 4.92 -3.09 -10.44
N LEU A 240 3.65 -3.39 -10.52
CA LEU A 240 2.76 -3.71 -9.42
C LEU A 240 2.37 -5.17 -9.49
N ASP A 241 2.44 -5.84 -8.36
CA ASP A 241 1.88 -7.17 -8.09
C ASP A 241 1.20 -7.10 -6.72
N TYR A 242 -0.08 -7.43 -6.65
CA TYR A 242 -0.86 -7.47 -5.43
C TYR A 242 -1.86 -8.60 -5.45
N THR A 243 -1.90 -9.37 -4.37
CA THR A 243 -2.96 -10.36 -4.13
C THR A 243 -3.45 -10.18 -2.71
N GLU A 244 -4.76 -10.21 -2.51
CA GLU A 244 -5.41 -10.24 -1.21
C GLU A 244 -6.42 -11.37 -1.16
N ILE A 245 -6.36 -12.19 -0.09
CA ILE A 245 -7.35 -13.22 0.20
C ILE A 245 -7.95 -12.87 1.55
N ALA A 246 -9.25 -12.56 1.54
CA ALA A 246 -10.04 -12.28 2.73
C ALA A 246 -11.05 -13.41 2.97
N ASN A 247 -11.04 -13.99 4.16
CA ASN A 247 -12.02 -14.98 4.57
C ASN A 247 -12.79 -14.43 5.76
N TYR A 248 -14.10 -14.39 5.64
CA TYR A 248 -15.04 -13.97 6.66
C TYR A 248 -15.90 -15.14 7.08
N THR A 249 -16.04 -15.33 8.39
CA THR A 249 -16.95 -16.34 8.98
C THR A 249 -17.86 -15.66 9.98
N GLU A 250 -19.14 -15.94 9.88
CA GLU A 250 -20.15 -15.53 10.86
C GLU A 250 -20.84 -16.77 11.42
N LYS A 251 -20.73 -16.96 12.75
CA LYS A 251 -21.20 -18.18 13.42
C LYS A 251 -22.22 -17.85 14.49
N GLU A 252 -23.36 -18.56 14.47
CA GLU A 252 -24.38 -18.49 15.51
C GLU A 252 -23.84 -19.02 16.86
N THR A 253 -23.93 -18.19 17.89
CA THR A 253 -23.45 -18.56 19.25
C THR A 253 -24.53 -18.54 20.31
N SER A 254 -25.61 -17.78 20.12
CA SER A 254 -26.65 -17.56 21.13
C SER A 254 -27.89 -18.43 20.95
N ASP A 255 -28.26 -18.74 19.70
CA ASP A 255 -29.45 -19.54 19.40
C ASP A 255 -29.10 -20.93 18.89
N THR A 256 -29.16 -21.92 19.81
CA THR A 256 -28.91 -23.32 19.47
C THR A 256 -30.09 -23.96 18.70
N THR A 257 -31.20 -23.27 18.51
CA THR A 257 -32.36 -23.77 17.77
C THR A 257 -32.38 -23.31 16.32
N SER A 258 -31.61 -22.26 15.97
CA SER A 258 -31.48 -21.79 14.60
C SER A 258 -31.05 -22.91 13.65
N ASN A 259 -31.63 -22.94 12.46
CA ASN A 259 -31.28 -23.93 11.45
C ASN A 259 -29.96 -23.59 10.79
N LEU A 260 -29.75 -22.32 10.39
CA LEU A 260 -28.46 -21.81 9.87
C LEU A 260 -27.48 -21.61 11.03
N ARG A 261 -26.27 -22.18 10.91
CA ARG A 261 -25.24 -22.20 11.94
C ARG A 261 -24.06 -21.32 11.64
N GLN A 262 -23.65 -21.28 10.38
CA GLN A 262 -22.45 -20.56 9.97
C GLN A 262 -22.58 -20.13 8.52
N LEU A 263 -22.07 -18.96 8.25
CA LEU A 263 -21.74 -18.41 6.92
C LEU A 263 -20.24 -18.31 6.81
N ASP A 264 -19.69 -18.81 5.72
CA ASP A 264 -18.31 -18.54 5.27
C ASP A 264 -18.37 -17.79 3.94
N TYR A 265 -17.68 -16.66 3.88
CA TYR A 265 -17.57 -15.81 2.69
C TYR A 265 -16.11 -15.51 2.42
N SER A 266 -15.63 -15.80 1.22
CA SER A 266 -14.26 -15.54 0.83
C SER A 266 -14.18 -14.63 -0.39
N GLU A 267 -13.16 -13.80 -0.39
CA GLU A 267 -12.83 -12.86 -1.46
C GLU A 267 -11.37 -13.07 -1.83
N GLU A 268 -11.09 -13.24 -3.11
CA GLU A 268 -9.74 -13.21 -3.66
C GLU A 268 -9.66 -12.07 -4.69
N PHE A 269 -8.72 -11.17 -4.45
CA PHE A 269 -8.45 -10.02 -5.29
C PHE A 269 -7.00 -10.09 -5.77
N THR A 270 -6.78 -9.95 -7.06
CA THR A 270 -5.45 -9.84 -7.64
C THR A 270 -5.34 -8.62 -8.54
N ALA A 271 -4.21 -7.94 -8.49
CA ALA A 271 -3.93 -6.79 -9.34
C ALA A 271 -2.50 -6.85 -9.87
N TYR A 272 -2.36 -6.68 -11.17
CA TYR A 272 -1.09 -6.56 -11.87
C TYR A 272 -1.04 -5.23 -12.61
N GLY A 273 0.10 -4.56 -12.56
CA GLY A 273 0.20 -3.28 -13.22
C GLY A 273 1.62 -2.91 -13.62
N HIS A 274 1.72 -2.05 -14.60
CA HIS A 274 2.98 -1.41 -14.97
C HIS A 274 2.72 0.06 -15.29
N GLY A 275 3.74 0.88 -15.09
CA GLY A 275 3.61 2.32 -15.31
C GLY A 275 4.90 2.98 -15.73
N TYR A 276 4.83 4.28 -15.93
CA TYR A 276 5.98 5.11 -16.31
C TYR A 276 5.95 6.44 -15.56
N ASN A 277 7.13 6.89 -15.14
CA ASN A 277 7.33 8.22 -14.58
C ASN A 277 8.70 8.77 -14.95
N LEU A 278 8.85 10.10 -14.81
CA LEU A 278 10.11 10.81 -14.96
C LEU A 278 10.44 11.52 -13.66
N LYS A 279 11.69 11.40 -13.22
CA LYS A 279 12.22 12.13 -12.06
C LYS A 279 13.36 13.02 -12.50
N LEU A 280 13.38 14.25 -12.03
CA LEU A 280 14.44 15.22 -12.29
C LEU A 280 14.99 15.71 -10.96
N GLY A 281 16.30 15.89 -10.88
CA GLY A 281 16.95 16.30 -9.65
C GLY A 281 18.15 17.19 -9.85
N ALA A 282 18.41 17.99 -8.83
CA ALA A 282 19.59 18.82 -8.70
C ALA A 282 20.12 18.78 -7.26
N ILE A 283 21.45 18.77 -7.11
CA ILE A 283 22.15 18.94 -5.84
C ILE A 283 23.23 19.99 -6.04
N TYR A 284 23.27 20.98 -5.13
CA TYR A 284 24.27 22.03 -5.16
C TYR A 284 25.13 22.01 -3.89
N ARG A 285 26.45 21.94 -4.06
CA ARG A 285 27.44 22.06 -2.98
C ARG A 285 27.66 23.54 -2.69
N VAL A 286 26.98 24.04 -1.64
CA VAL A 286 27.10 25.44 -1.21
C VAL A 286 28.49 25.71 -0.63
N SER A 287 29.01 24.75 0.16
CA SER A 287 30.36 24.77 0.72
C SER A 287 30.96 23.35 0.74
N GLU A 288 32.20 23.21 1.22
CA GLU A 288 32.82 21.89 1.40
C GLU A 288 32.03 20.94 2.32
N THR A 289 31.27 21.51 3.24
CA THR A 289 30.54 20.75 4.26
C THR A 289 29.02 20.77 4.06
N PHE A 290 28.48 21.73 3.29
CA PHE A 290 27.02 21.93 3.20
C PHE A 290 26.52 21.80 1.76
N LYS A 291 25.47 20.99 1.59
CA LYS A 291 24.78 20.75 0.33
C LYS A 291 23.28 20.97 0.48
N VAL A 292 22.65 21.41 -0.60
CA VAL A 292 21.19 21.48 -0.74
C VAL A 292 20.78 20.67 -1.96
N GLY A 293 19.60 20.07 -1.93
CA GLY A 293 19.07 19.26 -3.01
C GLY A 293 17.60 19.55 -3.25
N GLY A 294 17.17 19.28 -4.47
CA GLY A 294 15.76 19.32 -4.84
C GLY A 294 15.48 18.30 -5.94
N ALA A 295 14.28 17.73 -5.90
CA ALA A 295 13.81 16.84 -6.95
C ALA A 295 12.31 17.03 -7.19
N ILE A 296 11.89 16.73 -8.41
CA ILE A 296 10.49 16.67 -8.81
C ILE A 296 10.23 15.36 -9.55
N HIS A 297 9.13 14.69 -9.20
CA HIS A 297 8.66 13.48 -9.85
C HIS A 297 7.35 13.79 -10.55
N THR A 298 7.24 13.41 -11.81
CA THR A 298 5.95 13.43 -12.51
C THR A 298 5.01 12.42 -11.88
N PRO A 299 3.70 12.56 -12.09
CA PRO A 299 2.78 11.46 -11.86
C PRO A 299 3.26 10.19 -12.55
N THR A 300 3.01 9.05 -11.91
CA THR A 300 3.11 7.74 -12.56
C THR A 300 1.78 7.44 -13.23
N VAL A 301 1.83 7.08 -14.50
CA VAL A 301 0.65 6.58 -15.23
C VAL A 301 0.77 5.06 -15.26
N TYR A 302 -0.15 4.39 -14.56
CA TYR A 302 -0.28 2.94 -14.53
C TYR A 302 -1.36 2.46 -15.47
N THR A 303 -1.13 1.30 -16.09
CA THR A 303 -2.17 0.41 -16.61
C THR A 303 -2.25 -0.77 -15.65
N ILE A 304 -3.43 -1.02 -15.11
CA ILE A 304 -3.69 -2.03 -14.07
C ILE A 304 -4.75 -2.98 -14.58
N GLU A 305 -4.55 -4.27 -14.35
CA GLU A 305 -5.48 -5.36 -14.64
C GLU A 305 -5.78 -6.06 -13.31
N GLU A 306 -7.07 -6.28 -13.03
CA GLU A 306 -7.57 -6.83 -11.79
C GLU A 306 -8.52 -7.98 -12.04
N ASP A 307 -8.38 -9.02 -11.24
CA ASP A 307 -9.32 -10.13 -11.14
C ASP A 307 -9.89 -10.18 -9.73
N TYR A 308 -11.19 -10.42 -9.64
CA TYR A 308 -11.91 -10.53 -8.39
C TYR A 308 -12.77 -11.79 -8.38
N TYR A 309 -12.59 -12.61 -7.35
CA TYR A 309 -13.32 -13.85 -7.15
C TYR A 309 -13.95 -13.86 -5.76
N THR A 310 -15.21 -14.30 -5.66
CA THR A 310 -15.93 -14.45 -4.40
C THR A 310 -16.58 -15.82 -4.29
N ASP A 311 -16.67 -16.33 -3.06
CA ASP A 311 -17.26 -17.61 -2.75
C ASP A 311 -18.06 -17.54 -1.45
N MET A 312 -19.21 -18.22 -1.38
CA MET A 312 -20.10 -18.20 -0.22
C MET A 312 -20.59 -19.61 0.10
N ILE A 313 -20.41 -20.02 1.35
CA ILE A 313 -20.84 -21.32 1.87
C ILE A 313 -21.70 -21.13 3.11
N THR A 314 -22.84 -21.82 3.18
CA THR A 314 -23.73 -21.82 4.37
C THR A 314 -23.81 -23.21 4.97
N HIS A 315 -23.74 -23.27 6.31
CA HIS A 315 -23.81 -24.51 7.07
C HIS A 315 -25.08 -24.54 7.91
N PHE A 316 -25.93 -25.55 7.65
CA PHE A 316 -27.18 -25.79 8.39
C PHE A 316 -27.01 -26.89 9.43
N LYS A 317 -27.96 -27.00 10.37
CA LYS A 317 -27.90 -27.93 11.49
C LYS A 317 -27.89 -29.42 11.08
N ASP A 318 -28.72 -29.78 10.12
CA ASP A 318 -28.99 -31.15 9.72
C ASP A 318 -28.55 -31.50 8.30
N SER A 319 -28.04 -30.54 7.55
CA SER A 319 -27.54 -30.69 6.19
C SER A 319 -26.42 -29.67 5.93
N THR A 320 -25.29 -30.15 5.47
CA THR A 320 -24.29 -29.33 4.84
C THR A 320 -24.70 -29.08 3.40
N LEU A 321 -25.50 -28.05 3.15
CA LEU A 321 -25.69 -27.54 1.81
C LEU A 321 -24.53 -26.59 1.52
N ASP A 322 -23.43 -27.18 1.12
CA ASP A 322 -22.29 -26.42 0.64
C ASP A 322 -22.61 -26.04 -0.82
N GLN A 323 -23.13 -24.85 -1.02
CA GLN A 323 -23.20 -24.25 -2.34
C GLN A 323 -22.17 -23.14 -2.37
N SER A 324 -21.17 -23.31 -3.20
CA SER A 324 -20.22 -22.26 -3.54
C SER A 324 -20.59 -21.72 -4.92
N MET A 325 -20.43 -20.42 -5.07
CA MET A 325 -20.63 -19.71 -6.31
C MET A 325 -19.53 -18.66 -6.42
N GLY A 326 -18.71 -18.79 -7.46
CA GLY A 326 -17.61 -17.88 -7.70
C GLY A 326 -17.86 -17.06 -8.97
N TYR A 327 -17.43 -15.83 -8.94
CA TYR A 327 -17.41 -14.92 -10.08
C TYR A 327 -16.01 -14.40 -10.30
N GLU A 328 -15.49 -14.61 -11.49
CA GLU A 328 -14.24 -14.02 -11.95
C GLU A 328 -14.59 -12.88 -12.93
N ILE A 329 -14.19 -11.67 -12.60
CA ILE A 329 -14.49 -10.48 -13.40
C ILE A 329 -13.16 -9.78 -13.70
N PRO A 330 -12.51 -10.09 -14.82
CA PRO A 330 -11.31 -9.36 -15.21
C PRO A 330 -11.67 -7.92 -15.59
N PHE A 331 -10.91 -6.97 -15.06
CA PHE A 331 -11.11 -5.55 -15.31
C PHE A 331 -9.79 -4.83 -15.54
N GLN A 332 -9.76 -3.91 -16.52
CA GLN A 332 -8.57 -3.12 -16.83
C GLN A 332 -8.87 -1.63 -16.77
N TYR A 333 -8.01 -0.87 -16.10
CA TYR A 333 -8.12 0.58 -15.99
C TYR A 333 -6.75 1.26 -15.94
N ASN A 334 -6.76 2.60 -15.95
CA ASN A 334 -5.55 3.39 -15.75
C ASN A 334 -5.63 4.22 -14.46
N LEU A 335 -4.50 4.30 -13.76
CA LEU A 335 -4.34 5.16 -12.59
C LEU A 335 -3.22 6.17 -12.84
N THR A 336 -3.50 7.44 -12.57
CA THR A 336 -2.49 8.50 -12.50
C THR A 336 -2.27 8.88 -11.05
N THR A 337 -1.03 8.71 -10.56
CA THR A 337 -0.66 9.07 -9.17
C THR A 337 -0.39 10.57 -9.03
N PRO A 338 -0.34 11.11 -7.80
CA PRO A 338 0.12 12.47 -7.56
C PRO A 338 1.55 12.73 -8.03
N TRP A 339 1.87 13.98 -8.39
CA TRP A 339 3.25 14.43 -8.49
C TRP A 339 3.88 14.59 -7.09
N LYS A 340 5.22 14.52 -7.01
CA LYS A 340 5.98 14.66 -5.76
C LYS A 340 7.08 15.71 -5.92
N ALA A 341 7.26 16.57 -4.91
CA ALA A 341 8.39 17.48 -4.80
C ALA A 341 9.18 17.20 -3.52
N ILE A 342 10.50 17.34 -3.61
CA ILE A 342 11.43 17.05 -2.52
C ILE A 342 12.40 18.21 -2.40
N VAL A 343 12.63 18.67 -1.17
CA VAL A 343 13.67 19.65 -0.81
C VAL A 343 14.51 19.05 0.29
N SER A 344 15.84 19.21 0.20
CA SER A 344 16.77 18.52 1.08
C SER A 344 17.96 19.37 1.43
N ALA A 345 18.53 19.13 2.61
CA ALA A 345 19.78 19.72 3.03
C ALA A 345 20.65 18.69 3.78
N SER A 346 21.96 18.78 3.62
CA SER A 346 22.90 17.93 4.36
C SER A 346 24.19 18.67 4.72
N THR A 347 24.78 18.26 5.83
CA THR A 347 26.03 18.86 6.33
C THR A 347 26.96 17.82 6.93
N ILE A 348 28.26 18.11 6.87
CA ILE A 348 29.31 17.27 7.46
C ILE A 348 30.01 18.04 8.56
N PHE A 349 30.01 17.48 9.78
CA PHE A 349 30.73 18.00 10.93
C PHE A 349 32.02 17.21 11.20
N ASN A 350 33.08 17.89 11.53
CA ASN A 350 34.39 17.31 11.90
C ASN A 350 34.89 16.22 10.92
N LYS A 351 34.47 16.27 9.66
CA LYS A 351 34.84 15.32 8.57
C LYS A 351 34.36 13.86 8.79
N ASN A 352 33.66 13.55 9.86
CA ASN A 352 33.25 12.19 10.21
C ASN A 352 31.78 12.03 10.58
N ILE A 353 31.05 13.12 10.83
CA ILE A 353 29.63 13.08 11.14
C ILE A 353 28.86 13.78 10.01
N LEU A 354 27.96 13.06 9.37
CA LEU A 354 27.09 13.57 8.32
C LEU A 354 25.66 13.57 8.85
N ILE A 355 24.93 14.66 8.61
CA ILE A 355 23.51 14.80 8.91
C ILE A 355 22.78 15.23 7.65
N SER A 356 21.63 14.63 7.37
CA SER A 356 20.76 14.96 6.25
C SER A 356 19.31 15.06 6.70
N ALA A 357 18.57 15.96 6.05
CA ALA A 357 17.13 16.10 6.24
C ALA A 357 16.45 16.32 4.88
N ASP A 358 15.32 15.64 4.69
CA ASP A 358 14.48 15.74 3.50
C ASP A 358 13.05 16.13 3.93
N TYR A 359 12.43 16.97 3.10
CA TYR A 359 11.03 17.35 3.18
C TYR A 359 10.36 17.05 1.85
N GLU A 360 9.36 16.17 1.88
CA GLU A 360 8.62 15.74 0.69
C GLU A 360 7.18 16.25 0.76
N ILE A 361 6.67 16.70 -0.37
CA ILE A 361 5.29 17.16 -0.53
C ILE A 361 4.63 16.36 -1.64
N LEU A 362 3.45 15.83 -1.35
CA LEU A 362 2.57 15.18 -2.33
C LEU A 362 1.10 15.47 -1.99
N ASP A 363 0.26 15.51 -3.01
CA ASP A 363 -1.15 15.83 -2.87
C ASP A 363 -2.00 14.66 -3.36
N TYR A 364 -2.40 13.79 -2.43
CA TYR A 364 -3.19 12.57 -2.75
C TYR A 364 -4.56 12.87 -3.35
N THR A 365 -5.10 14.10 -3.21
CA THR A 365 -6.34 14.51 -3.87
C THR A 365 -6.24 14.55 -5.39
N LYS A 366 -5.02 14.47 -5.94
CA LYS A 366 -4.73 14.51 -7.39
C LYS A 366 -4.57 13.14 -8.03
N GLY A 367 -4.64 12.05 -7.22
CA GLY A 367 -4.78 10.71 -7.76
C GLY A 367 -6.04 10.62 -8.65
N LYS A 368 -5.98 9.91 -9.78
CA LYS A 368 -7.10 9.86 -10.72
C LYS A 368 -7.17 8.54 -11.45
N LEU A 369 -8.37 7.95 -11.46
CA LEU A 369 -8.73 6.73 -12.18
C LEU A 369 -9.34 7.07 -13.54
N TYR A 370 -9.10 6.24 -14.54
CA TYR A 370 -9.62 6.40 -15.90
C TYR A 370 -10.15 5.08 -16.46
N PRO A 371 -11.20 5.13 -17.33
CA PRO A 371 -11.81 6.34 -17.90
C PRO A 371 -12.72 7.09 -16.90
N ASP A 372 -12.78 8.41 -17.03
CA ASP A 372 -13.49 9.30 -16.07
C ASP A 372 -14.97 8.94 -15.89
N TYR A 373 -15.65 8.50 -16.94
CA TYR A 373 -17.09 8.21 -16.89
C TYR A 373 -17.42 6.95 -16.08
N GLU A 374 -16.48 6.00 -15.97
CA GLU A 374 -16.62 4.80 -15.13
C GLU A 374 -16.26 5.11 -13.67
N PHE A 375 -15.26 5.97 -13.45
CA PHE A 375 -14.71 6.28 -12.13
C PHE A 375 -15.13 7.63 -11.55
N GLU A 376 -16.24 8.22 -12.00
CA GLU A 376 -16.68 9.53 -11.52
C GLU A 376 -16.83 9.58 -9.98
N TYR A 377 -17.45 8.55 -9.40
CA TYR A 377 -17.65 8.44 -7.95
C TYR A 377 -16.33 8.22 -7.20
N GLY A 378 -15.48 7.28 -7.66
CA GLY A 378 -14.16 7.03 -7.10
C GLY A 378 -13.25 8.26 -7.14
N ASN A 379 -13.24 8.99 -8.26
CA ASN A 379 -12.48 10.24 -8.38
C ASN A 379 -13.00 11.36 -7.47
N LYS A 380 -14.32 11.43 -7.24
CA LYS A 380 -14.91 12.34 -6.24
C LYS A 380 -14.52 11.92 -4.81
N ALA A 381 -14.53 10.63 -4.51
CA ALA A 381 -14.11 10.09 -3.21
C ALA A 381 -12.63 10.40 -2.94
N ILE A 382 -11.72 10.15 -3.91
CA ILE A 382 -10.29 10.52 -3.82
C ILE A 382 -10.13 12.00 -3.41
N SER A 383 -10.82 12.91 -4.10
CA SER A 383 -10.70 14.33 -3.85
C SER A 383 -11.26 14.79 -2.49
N LYS A 384 -12.18 14.02 -1.88
CA LYS A 384 -12.88 14.33 -0.62
C LYS A 384 -12.23 13.68 0.60
N ILE A 385 -11.77 12.43 0.45
CA ILE A 385 -11.24 11.61 1.55
C ILE A 385 -9.76 11.92 1.80
N TYR A 386 -8.99 12.17 0.74
CA TYR A 386 -7.55 12.40 0.83
C TYR A 386 -7.18 13.87 0.95
N GLN A 387 -5.91 14.12 1.28
CA GLN A 387 -5.35 15.45 1.47
C GLN A 387 -3.94 15.58 0.92
N LYS A 388 -3.46 16.82 0.89
CA LYS A 388 -2.04 17.12 0.73
C LYS A 388 -1.27 16.63 1.96
N THR A 389 -0.15 15.96 1.72
CA THR A 389 0.64 15.28 2.75
C THR A 389 2.09 15.70 2.69
N GLU A 390 2.72 15.70 3.84
CA GLU A 390 4.12 16.08 4.06
C GLU A 390 4.85 14.93 4.75
N ASN A 391 6.02 14.56 4.20
CA ASN A 391 6.90 13.58 4.81
C ASN A 391 8.19 14.27 5.25
N ILE A 392 8.65 13.94 6.46
CA ILE A 392 9.90 14.46 7.02
C ILE A 392 10.82 13.28 7.28
N LYS A 393 12.06 13.36 6.79
CA LYS A 393 13.08 12.33 6.99
C LYS A 393 14.35 12.99 7.52
N ILE A 394 14.98 12.36 8.49
CA ILE A 394 16.24 12.81 9.08
C ILE A 394 17.16 11.61 9.21
N GLY A 395 18.41 11.76 8.78
CA GLY A 395 19.43 10.72 8.86
C GLY A 395 20.76 11.26 9.37
N ALA A 396 21.48 10.43 10.10
CA ALA A 396 22.84 10.70 10.55
C ALA A 396 23.75 9.50 10.28
N GLU A 397 24.97 9.79 9.81
CA GLU A 397 26.02 8.79 9.58
C GLU A 397 27.29 9.25 10.29
N MET A 398 27.92 8.36 11.07
CA MET A 398 29.18 8.63 11.76
C MET A 398 30.24 7.60 11.34
N ASN A 399 31.37 8.09 10.80
CA ASN A 399 32.47 7.27 10.36
C ASN A 399 33.51 7.11 11.46
N ILE A 400 33.62 5.90 12.01
CA ILE A 400 34.60 5.49 13.03
C ILE A 400 35.36 4.29 12.47
N LYS A 401 36.34 4.54 11.59
CA LYS A 401 37.07 3.49 10.86
C LYS A 401 37.44 2.28 11.74
N PRO A 402 37.17 1.05 11.32
CA PRO A 402 36.61 0.66 9.98
C PRO A 402 35.09 0.72 9.91
N PHE A 403 34.40 1.07 10.99
CA PHE A 403 32.94 1.02 11.11
C PHE A 403 32.30 2.36 10.73
N ILE A 404 31.07 2.26 10.22
CA ILE A 404 30.20 3.38 9.92
C ILE A 404 28.87 3.13 10.65
N LEU A 405 28.54 4.02 11.59
CA LEU A 405 27.29 3.95 12.35
C LEU A 405 26.25 4.85 11.71
N ARG A 406 24.99 4.42 11.68
CA ARG A 406 23.89 5.19 11.09
C ARG A 406 22.67 5.14 11.99
N ALA A 407 21.92 6.24 11.98
CA ALA A 407 20.60 6.33 12.59
C ALA A 407 19.69 7.20 11.72
N GLY A 408 18.41 6.89 11.70
CA GLY A 408 17.44 7.64 10.93
C GLY A 408 16.05 7.64 11.55
N TYR A 409 15.30 8.67 11.23
CA TYR A 409 13.90 8.83 11.57
C TYR A 409 13.15 9.33 10.34
N ALA A 410 11.97 8.76 10.09
CA ALA A 410 11.06 9.29 9.09
C ALA A 410 9.64 9.31 9.63
N LYS A 411 8.95 10.43 9.42
CA LYS A 411 7.50 10.56 9.61
C LYS A 411 6.86 10.71 8.24
N LEU A 412 6.02 9.74 7.89
CA LEU A 412 5.19 9.73 6.69
C LEU A 412 3.80 10.21 7.10
N GLY A 413 3.37 11.36 6.58
CA GLY A 413 2.11 11.99 6.95
C GLY A 413 0.89 11.18 6.49
N SER A 414 -0.24 11.41 7.13
CA SER A 414 -1.51 10.79 6.76
C SER A 414 -2.01 11.30 5.41
N ALA A 415 -2.41 10.39 4.54
CA ALA A 415 -3.10 10.72 3.29
C ALA A 415 -4.55 11.14 3.52
N PHE A 416 -5.15 10.84 4.69
CA PHE A 416 -6.57 11.05 5.00
C PHE A 416 -6.81 12.42 5.60
N ALA A 417 -7.84 13.14 5.11
CA ALA A 417 -8.16 14.49 5.56
C ALA A 417 -8.69 14.55 7.00
N ASN A 418 -9.44 13.53 7.43
CA ASN A 418 -10.17 13.54 8.69
C ASN A 418 -9.62 12.53 9.72
N LYS A 419 -8.53 11.80 9.38
CA LYS A 419 -7.93 10.77 10.25
C LYS A 419 -6.42 10.86 10.17
N ASP A 420 -5.76 10.72 11.31
CA ASP A 420 -4.30 10.66 11.36
C ASP A 420 -3.83 9.19 11.32
N PHE A 421 -3.54 8.73 10.11
CA PHE A 421 -2.91 7.44 9.85
C PHE A 421 -1.44 7.62 9.42
N SER A 422 -0.76 8.60 10.02
CA SER A 422 0.68 8.78 9.83
C SER A 422 1.46 7.55 10.28
N ARG A 423 2.64 7.38 9.68
CA ARG A 423 3.54 6.26 9.99
C ARG A 423 4.90 6.81 10.39
N GLU A 424 5.48 6.22 11.42
CA GLU A 424 6.81 6.57 11.91
C GLU A 424 7.79 5.41 11.71
N ASN A 425 8.98 5.73 11.23
CA ASN A 425 10.06 4.78 11.03
C ASN A 425 11.27 5.20 11.86
N PHE A 426 11.78 4.27 12.65
CA PHE A 426 13.06 4.39 13.37
C PHE A 426 14.05 3.42 12.75
N SER A 427 15.24 3.88 12.41
CA SER A 427 16.23 3.05 11.72
C SER A 427 17.62 3.19 12.32
N TYR A 428 18.36 2.10 12.29
CA TYR A 428 19.75 2.00 12.74
C TYR A 428 20.55 1.18 11.74
N GLY A 429 21.83 1.44 11.62
CA GLY A 429 22.67 0.70 10.72
C GLY A 429 24.14 0.67 11.10
N LEU A 430 24.80 -0.36 10.62
CA LEU A 430 26.23 -0.57 10.75
C LEU A 430 26.81 -0.88 9.35
N GLY A 431 27.93 -0.26 9.01
CA GLY A 431 28.62 -0.50 7.75
C GLY A 431 30.11 -0.72 7.94
N ILE A 432 30.70 -1.46 7.00
CA ILE A 432 32.15 -1.59 6.83
C ILE A 432 32.46 -1.30 5.37
N ASN A 433 33.47 -0.43 5.13
CA ASN A 433 33.87 -0.04 3.78
C ASN A 433 35.42 -0.15 3.65
N ASN A 434 35.85 -0.94 2.68
CA ASN A 434 37.27 -1.18 2.38
C ASN A 434 37.67 -0.56 1.02
N GLY A 435 36.94 0.42 0.53
CA GLY A 435 37.23 1.08 -0.76
C GLY A 435 36.65 0.33 -1.95
N GLY A 436 37.12 -0.88 -2.24
CA GLY A 436 36.64 -1.70 -3.37
C GLY A 436 35.38 -2.48 -3.10
N TYR A 437 35.04 -2.74 -1.85
CA TYR A 437 33.79 -3.39 -1.44
C TYR A 437 33.29 -2.82 -0.11
N TYR A 438 31.98 -2.94 0.12
CA TYR A 438 31.36 -2.59 1.38
C TYR A 438 30.24 -3.57 1.74
N PHE A 439 30.00 -3.66 3.03
CA PHE A 439 28.91 -4.42 3.59
C PHE A 439 28.19 -3.55 4.60
N ASP A 440 26.89 -3.43 4.44
CA ASP A 440 25.99 -2.67 5.31
C ASP A 440 24.85 -3.55 5.84
N ILE A 441 24.48 -3.34 7.08
CA ILE A 441 23.30 -3.91 7.71
C ILE A 441 22.45 -2.78 8.28
N ALA A 442 21.13 -2.88 8.13
CA ALA A 442 20.17 -1.96 8.72
C ALA A 442 19.02 -2.71 9.40
N TYR A 443 18.55 -2.13 10.48
CA TYR A 443 17.29 -2.48 11.11
C TYR A 443 16.35 -1.29 11.05
N VAL A 444 15.12 -1.53 10.57
CA VAL A 444 14.06 -0.52 10.49
C VAL A 444 12.84 -1.00 11.24
N LEU A 445 12.36 -0.19 12.18
CA LEU A 445 11.08 -0.33 12.87
C LEU A 445 10.11 0.68 12.27
N SER A 446 9.02 0.21 11.65
CA SER A 446 7.95 1.05 11.11
C SER A 446 6.67 0.79 11.90
N GLN A 447 6.02 1.86 12.38
CA GLN A 447 4.78 1.79 13.14
C GLN A 447 3.73 2.74 12.56
N GLY A 448 2.48 2.29 12.51
CA GLY A 448 1.34 3.08 12.06
C GLY A 448 0.03 2.45 12.49
N ALA A 449 -1.04 3.23 12.42
CA ALA A 449 -2.38 2.75 12.69
C ALA A 449 -3.26 2.99 11.47
N ASN A 450 -4.29 2.19 11.31
CA ASN A 450 -5.36 2.39 10.36
C ASN A 450 -6.63 1.70 10.86
N GLU A 451 -7.69 1.78 10.09
CA GLU A 451 -8.96 1.13 10.37
C GLU A 451 -9.33 0.18 9.25
N HIS A 452 -10.14 -0.81 9.58
CA HIS A 452 -10.73 -1.74 8.63
C HIS A 452 -12.21 -1.95 8.97
N LEU A 453 -13.06 -1.92 7.95
CA LEU A 453 -14.46 -2.30 8.05
C LEU A 453 -14.62 -3.78 7.70
N LEU A 454 -15.31 -4.55 8.53
CA LEU A 454 -15.57 -5.95 8.22
C LEU A 454 -16.49 -6.08 6.99
N TYR A 455 -17.48 -5.17 6.92
CA TYR A 455 -18.42 -4.99 5.80
C TYR A 455 -18.83 -3.50 5.73
N ASN A 456 -20.08 -3.10 5.67
CA ASN A 456 -20.52 -1.73 5.48
C ASN A 456 -20.53 -0.92 6.80
N GLU A 457 -20.10 0.35 6.78
CA GLU A 457 -20.03 1.26 7.94
C GLU A 457 -21.39 1.61 8.54
N GLU A 458 -22.49 1.45 7.80
CA GLU A 458 -23.85 1.64 8.32
C GLU A 458 -24.25 0.53 9.30
N TYR A 459 -23.61 -0.64 9.24
CA TYR A 459 -23.92 -1.82 10.03
C TYR A 459 -22.92 -2.05 11.16
N ILE A 460 -21.67 -1.59 11.02
CA ILE A 460 -20.62 -1.90 11.99
C ILE A 460 -19.60 -0.76 12.12
N ALA A 461 -19.11 -0.58 13.34
CA ALA A 461 -18.03 0.36 13.58
C ALA A 461 -16.69 -0.16 13.02
N PRO A 462 -15.81 0.72 12.53
CA PRO A 462 -14.49 0.34 12.06
C PRO A 462 -13.67 -0.35 13.15
N THR A 463 -12.96 -1.40 12.77
CA THR A 463 -11.95 -2.07 13.60
C THR A 463 -10.65 -1.29 13.56
N SER A 464 -10.11 -0.93 14.73
CA SER A 464 -8.79 -0.30 14.82
C SER A 464 -7.68 -1.31 14.62
N LEU A 465 -6.73 -0.98 13.75
CA LEU A 465 -5.56 -1.79 13.44
C LEU A 465 -4.27 -1.04 13.80
N VAL A 466 -3.38 -1.71 14.51
CA VAL A 466 -2.02 -1.21 14.79
C VAL A 466 -1.01 -2.09 14.08
N ASN A 467 -0.27 -1.49 13.15
CA ASN A 467 0.71 -2.18 12.32
C ASN A 467 2.12 -1.90 12.82
N THR A 468 2.92 -2.94 12.93
CA THR A 468 4.33 -2.85 13.26
C THR A 468 5.13 -3.71 12.27
N ASN A 469 6.07 -3.10 11.57
CA ASN A 469 6.97 -3.80 10.66
C ASN A 469 8.40 -3.71 11.15
N HIS A 470 9.09 -4.85 11.22
CA HIS A 470 10.50 -4.99 11.51
C HIS A 470 11.22 -5.46 10.24
N SER A 471 12.15 -4.65 9.73
CA SER A 471 12.93 -4.99 8.54
C SER A 471 14.41 -5.10 8.90
N LEU A 472 15.03 -6.22 8.54
CA LEU A 472 16.47 -6.42 8.60
C LEU A 472 17.01 -6.46 7.16
N ILE A 473 17.86 -5.51 6.81
CA ILE A 473 18.29 -5.24 5.45
C ILE A 473 19.80 -5.39 5.37
N PHE A 474 20.29 -6.11 4.36
CA PHE A 474 21.71 -6.35 4.12
C PHE A 474 22.07 -5.81 2.73
N THR A 475 23.19 -5.12 2.62
CA THR A 475 23.69 -4.67 1.30
C THR A 475 25.15 -5.08 1.13
N ILE A 476 25.43 -5.66 -0.02
CA ILE A 476 26.81 -5.89 -0.50
C ILE A 476 27.01 -5.02 -1.72
N GLY A 477 28.10 -4.27 -1.74
CA GLY A 477 28.48 -3.43 -2.88
C GLY A 477 29.94 -3.64 -3.30
N PHE A 478 30.16 -3.57 -4.61
CA PHE A 478 31.49 -3.69 -5.22
C PHE A 478 31.73 -2.47 -6.09
N ARG A 479 32.94 -1.87 -5.96
CA ARG A 479 33.39 -0.71 -6.73
C ARG A 479 34.58 -1.09 -7.60
N TYR A 480 34.57 -0.64 -8.84
CA TYR A 480 35.59 -0.95 -9.84
C TYR A 480 35.85 0.21 -10.82
#